data_ef9cffbe3840ef72dee8f995c5cc607f
#
_entry.id   ef9cffbe3840ef72dee8f995c5cc607f
#
_cell.length_a   1.000
_cell.length_b   1.000
_cell.length_c   1.000
_cell.angle_alpha   90.00
_cell.angle_beta   90.00
_cell.angle_gamma   90.00
#
_symmetry.space_group_name_H-M   'P 1'
#
loop_
_entity.id
_entity.type
_entity.pdbx_description
1 polymer ?
#
loop_
_entity_poly.entity_id
_entity_poly.type
_entity_poly.pdbx_seq_one_letter_code
_entity_poly.pdbx_strand_id
1 'polypeptide(L)'
;MIGLVDGNNFYVSCERVMNPKLNGKPVAVLSNNDGCCVAMSPEFKALGIARGTPYYQLKDREVPKGNLIFCSSNYELYGDISRRIIQVLRERAVEVEQYSIDEAFIWPPSVAGNREQGLGNRDWYLEYGKSVRAQVLQWVGIPCGVGFAKTKTLAKIANHIGKKLPEGVFVMPDDPTDILAKLPTDEVWGVGRRLPLKLRAERIFTAKDLRDAPDDLVRSVGGVTLLRMATELRGVPCNQDRDYSADPDSVSCSRSFGEQITTMDALMESIASFTAQAATKLRRHGMLATGCNVYAQVAVPGMFKVSPEQREPRSGGYQGCGGGWDSSFYGYTVTFPEPTDATNVMVRAIHEQIGSLFVKGAKYRKSGIVFFGLEKVGAAYQADLFAPAEKREKSKLYVAIDALNVRLGKGKVFSAAEGVGKPAWAMKRSKLSKRATTNWDELLTVR
;
A
#
# COMPACT_ATOMS: atom_id res chain seq x y z
N MET A 1 -14.10 22.30 -5.97
CA MET A 1 -12.82 21.69 -6.41
C MET A 1 -12.36 20.64 -5.42
N ILE A 2 -11.60 19.66 -5.89
CA ILE A 2 -10.94 18.62 -5.07
C ILE A 2 -9.47 19.01 -4.93
N GLY A 3 -8.92 18.92 -3.71
CA GLY A 3 -7.49 19.08 -3.47
C GLY A 3 -6.81 17.72 -3.27
N LEU A 4 -5.58 17.52 -3.78
CA LEU A 4 -4.72 16.43 -3.38
C LEU A 4 -3.58 16.98 -2.53
N VAL A 5 -3.43 16.45 -1.32
CA VAL A 5 -2.28 16.68 -0.45
C VAL A 5 -1.39 15.46 -0.47
N ASP A 6 -0.09 15.62 -0.75
CA ASP A 6 0.86 14.52 -0.89
C ASP A 6 2.19 14.87 -0.19
N GLY A 7 2.57 14.04 0.77
CA GLY A 7 3.81 14.20 1.54
C GLY A 7 5.08 14.03 0.70
N ASN A 8 5.94 15.04 0.67
CA ASN A 8 7.16 15.02 -0.13
C ASN A 8 8.17 14.01 0.42
N ASN A 9 8.57 13.04 -0.43
CA ASN A 9 9.51 11.97 -0.05
C ASN A 9 9.16 11.33 1.31
N PHE A 10 7.89 11.05 1.53
CA PHE A 10 7.24 10.85 2.81
C PHE A 10 8.05 9.99 3.80
N TYR A 11 8.50 8.79 3.41
CA TYR A 11 9.26 7.92 4.34
C TYR A 11 10.56 8.55 4.79
N VAL A 12 11.30 9.22 3.88
CA VAL A 12 12.51 9.94 4.28
C VAL A 12 12.19 11.13 5.18
N SER A 13 11.09 11.84 4.90
CA SER A 13 10.65 12.95 5.73
C SER A 13 10.26 12.49 7.14
N CYS A 14 9.61 11.32 7.28
CA CYS A 14 9.35 10.71 8.58
C CYS A 14 10.64 10.41 9.36
N GLU A 15 11.66 9.86 8.69
CA GLU A 15 12.97 9.61 9.30
C GLU A 15 13.65 10.92 9.76
N ARG A 16 13.52 11.99 8.97
CA ARG A 16 14.08 13.32 9.28
C ARG A 16 13.37 14.00 10.46
N VAL A 17 12.06 13.82 10.60
CA VAL A 17 11.31 14.31 11.77
C VAL A 17 11.88 13.71 13.06
N MET A 18 12.18 12.41 13.05
CA MET A 18 12.71 11.70 14.22
C MET A 18 14.21 11.88 14.40
N ASN A 19 14.93 12.17 13.32
CA ASN A 19 16.38 12.40 13.36
C ASN A 19 16.78 13.58 12.45
N PRO A 20 16.73 14.83 12.95
CA PRO A 20 17.09 16.02 12.20
C PRO A 20 18.53 16.02 11.63
N LYS A 21 19.43 15.19 12.17
CA LYS A 21 20.79 15.02 11.63
C LYS A 21 20.82 14.45 10.21
N LEU A 22 19.69 13.94 9.73
CA LEU A 22 19.51 13.46 8.35
C LEU A 22 19.17 14.57 7.36
N ASN A 23 18.88 15.80 7.83
CA ASN A 23 18.58 16.93 6.95
C ASN A 23 19.80 17.27 6.10
N GLY A 24 19.57 17.58 4.82
CA GLY A 24 20.62 17.92 3.85
C GLY A 24 21.51 16.74 3.43
N LYS A 25 21.27 15.53 3.93
CA LYS A 25 22.06 14.34 3.59
C LYS A 25 21.35 13.46 2.55
N PRO A 26 22.11 12.69 1.74
CA PRO A 26 21.56 11.72 0.81
C PRO A 26 21.03 10.49 1.57
N VAL A 27 19.71 10.44 1.79
CA VAL A 27 19.02 9.40 2.54
C VAL A 27 18.09 8.63 1.62
N ALA A 28 18.09 7.30 1.71
CA ALA A 28 17.10 6.44 1.10
C ALA A 28 16.47 5.49 2.11
N VAL A 29 15.15 5.27 1.98
CA VAL A 29 14.45 4.23 2.72
C VAL A 29 14.31 3.01 1.82
N LEU A 30 14.65 1.86 2.38
CA LEU A 30 14.66 0.57 1.69
C LEU A 30 13.30 -0.11 1.79
N SER A 31 12.96 -0.94 0.80
CA SER A 31 11.78 -1.80 0.81
C SER A 31 11.92 -2.93 1.84
N ASN A 32 10.89 -3.79 1.93
CA ASN A 32 10.96 -5.01 2.75
C ASN A 32 12.25 -5.79 2.46
N ASN A 33 12.83 -6.35 3.52
CA ASN A 33 14.09 -7.11 3.50
C ASN A 33 15.31 -6.28 3.03
N ASP A 34 15.26 -4.97 3.21
CA ASP A 34 16.30 -4.04 2.75
C ASP A 34 16.66 -4.22 1.26
N GLY A 35 15.64 -4.52 0.43
CA GLY A 35 15.84 -4.97 -0.95
C GLY A 35 16.22 -3.85 -1.92
N CYS A 36 15.41 -2.79 -2.02
CA CYS A 36 15.62 -1.69 -2.98
C CYS A 36 15.15 -0.34 -2.42
N CYS A 37 15.62 0.76 -3.00
CA CYS A 37 15.23 2.11 -2.60
C CYS A 37 13.78 2.42 -3.01
N VAL A 38 12.88 2.65 -2.04
CA VAL A 38 11.47 2.99 -2.27
C VAL A 38 11.15 4.47 -2.08
N ALA A 39 11.88 5.14 -1.18
CA ALA A 39 11.82 6.58 -1.02
C ALA A 39 13.24 7.15 -0.93
N MET A 40 13.44 8.33 -1.49
CA MET A 40 14.77 8.96 -1.59
C MET A 40 14.66 10.45 -1.35
N SER A 41 15.61 11.00 -0.61
CA SER A 41 15.74 12.44 -0.41
C SER A 41 16.10 13.19 -1.73
N PRO A 42 15.87 14.50 -1.82
CA PRO A 42 16.30 15.28 -2.98
C PRO A 42 17.81 15.14 -3.25
N GLU A 43 18.62 15.15 -2.19
CA GLU A 43 20.08 15.00 -2.27
C GLU A 43 20.47 13.62 -2.82
N PHE A 44 19.70 12.56 -2.46
CA PHE A 44 19.93 11.21 -2.99
C PHE A 44 19.53 11.10 -4.48
N LYS A 45 18.41 11.73 -4.87
CA LYS A 45 17.95 11.78 -6.27
C LYS A 45 18.92 12.55 -7.16
N ALA A 46 19.54 13.62 -6.63
CA ALA A 46 20.54 14.44 -7.37
C ALA A 46 21.80 13.64 -7.77
N LEU A 47 22.03 12.46 -7.17
CA LEU A 47 23.12 11.56 -7.55
C LEU A 47 22.78 10.68 -8.79
N GLY A 48 21.64 10.91 -9.42
CA GLY A 48 21.19 10.14 -10.60
C GLY A 48 20.77 8.69 -10.30
N ILE A 49 20.52 8.35 -9.03
CA ILE A 49 20.11 7.00 -8.63
C ILE A 49 18.60 6.87 -8.81
N ALA A 50 18.16 5.87 -9.56
CA ALA A 50 16.75 5.64 -9.84
C ALA A 50 16.03 5.00 -8.64
N ARG A 51 14.72 5.30 -8.47
CA ARG A 51 13.85 4.58 -7.55
C ARG A 51 13.75 3.11 -7.96
N GLY A 52 13.81 2.20 -6.98
CA GLY A 52 13.81 0.77 -7.23
C GLY A 52 15.22 0.16 -7.40
N THR A 53 16.30 0.96 -7.38
CA THR A 53 17.66 0.44 -7.41
C THR A 53 17.91 -0.47 -6.22
N PRO A 54 18.41 -1.71 -6.44
CA PRO A 54 18.71 -2.64 -5.37
C PRO A 54 19.79 -2.13 -4.41
N TYR A 55 19.57 -2.35 -3.10
CA TYR A 55 20.51 -1.89 -2.06
C TYR A 55 21.90 -2.48 -2.23
N TYR A 56 22.03 -3.75 -2.64
CA TYR A 56 23.34 -4.39 -2.81
C TYR A 56 24.23 -3.72 -3.87
N GLN A 57 23.62 -2.98 -4.83
CA GLN A 57 24.38 -2.21 -5.83
C GLN A 57 24.87 -0.84 -5.31
N LEU A 58 24.33 -0.41 -4.17
CA LEU A 58 24.59 0.93 -3.62
C LEU A 58 25.34 0.92 -2.30
N LYS A 59 25.35 -0.21 -1.57
CA LYS A 59 25.90 -0.28 -0.20
C LYS A 59 27.37 0.11 -0.11
N ASP A 60 28.13 -0.16 -1.15
CA ASP A 60 29.58 0.08 -1.23
C ASP A 60 29.92 1.24 -2.20
N ARG A 61 28.90 1.99 -2.67
CA ARG A 61 29.08 3.09 -3.61
C ARG A 61 29.61 4.32 -2.89
N GLU A 62 30.79 4.76 -3.24
CA GLU A 62 31.33 6.04 -2.81
C GLU A 62 30.66 7.21 -3.56
N VAL A 63 30.41 8.30 -2.85
CA VAL A 63 29.84 9.52 -3.41
C VAL A 63 30.60 10.75 -2.93
N PRO A 64 30.75 11.81 -3.77
CA PRO A 64 31.60 12.95 -3.49
C PRO A 64 31.28 13.75 -2.22
N LYS A 65 30.04 13.63 -1.70
CA LYS A 65 29.56 14.41 -0.53
C LYS A 65 29.33 13.57 0.72
N GLY A 66 30.11 12.53 0.93
CA GLY A 66 29.99 11.63 2.08
C GLY A 66 29.18 10.36 1.77
N ASN A 67 28.95 9.53 2.79
CA ASN A 67 28.32 8.22 2.62
C ASN A 67 26.81 8.33 2.35
N LEU A 68 26.29 7.44 1.50
CA LEU A 68 24.87 7.20 1.36
C LEU A 68 24.28 6.67 2.68
N ILE A 69 23.18 7.25 3.11
CA ILE A 69 22.47 6.81 4.32
C ILE A 69 21.26 5.99 3.93
N PHE A 70 21.12 4.82 4.53
CA PHE A 70 19.99 3.91 4.28
C PHE A 70 19.26 3.64 5.58
N CYS A 71 17.92 3.66 5.53
CA CYS A 71 17.03 3.27 6.61
C CYS A 71 16.17 2.10 6.13
N SER A 72 15.93 1.09 6.97
CA SER A 72 14.91 0.07 6.71
C SER A 72 13.51 0.68 6.86
N SER A 73 12.53 0.17 6.11
CA SER A 73 11.14 0.65 6.23
C SER A 73 10.60 0.49 7.66
N ASN A 74 10.21 1.61 8.28
CA ASN A 74 9.59 1.68 9.60
C ASN A 74 8.10 2.03 9.45
N TYR A 75 7.30 1.05 8.98
CA TYR A 75 5.88 1.28 8.68
C TYR A 75 5.05 1.65 9.92
N GLU A 76 5.47 1.25 11.11
CA GLU A 76 4.86 1.64 12.37
C GLU A 76 4.96 3.17 12.57
N LEU A 77 6.14 3.72 12.40
CA LEU A 77 6.39 5.17 12.44
C LEU A 77 5.64 5.90 11.32
N TYR A 78 5.76 5.42 10.08
CA TYR A 78 5.15 6.08 8.92
C TYR A 78 3.63 6.10 9.00
N GLY A 79 3.03 5.01 9.50
CA GLY A 79 1.59 4.93 9.74
C GLY A 79 1.11 5.88 10.83
N ASP A 80 1.90 6.11 11.88
CA ASP A 80 1.57 7.07 12.93
C ASP A 80 1.62 8.51 12.40
N ILE A 81 2.70 8.87 11.72
CA ILE A 81 2.84 10.21 11.11
C ILE A 81 1.74 10.46 10.08
N SER A 82 1.40 9.45 9.26
CA SER A 82 0.28 9.53 8.31
C SER A 82 -1.04 9.86 9.02
N ARG A 83 -1.38 9.17 10.12
CA ARG A 83 -2.59 9.47 10.89
C ARG A 83 -2.63 10.91 11.41
N ARG A 84 -1.49 11.45 11.85
CA ARG A 84 -1.38 12.85 12.28
C ARG A 84 -1.64 13.83 11.15
N ILE A 85 -1.11 13.55 9.93
CA ILE A 85 -1.43 14.37 8.75
C ILE A 85 -2.94 14.34 8.48
N ILE A 86 -3.55 13.15 8.44
CA ILE A 86 -4.99 13.01 8.19
C ILE A 86 -5.81 13.76 9.24
N GLN A 87 -5.40 13.76 10.52
CA GLN A 87 -6.07 14.53 11.56
C GLN A 87 -6.00 16.03 11.28
N VAL A 88 -4.83 16.56 10.94
CA VAL A 88 -4.68 17.98 10.56
C VAL A 88 -5.57 18.34 9.38
N LEU A 89 -5.64 17.46 8.36
CA LEU A 89 -6.47 17.69 7.18
C LEU A 89 -7.97 17.71 7.53
N ARG A 90 -8.43 16.84 8.43
CA ARG A 90 -9.83 16.79 8.90
C ARG A 90 -10.26 18.06 9.64
N GLU A 91 -9.35 18.78 10.26
CA GLU A 91 -9.62 20.06 10.89
C GLU A 91 -9.72 21.22 9.88
N ARG A 92 -9.25 21.00 8.63
CA ARG A 92 -9.14 22.05 7.61
C ARG A 92 -10.10 21.87 6.45
N ALA A 93 -10.57 20.66 6.19
CA ALA A 93 -11.42 20.33 5.05
C ALA A 93 -12.78 19.81 5.51
N VAL A 94 -13.80 20.00 4.69
CA VAL A 94 -15.16 19.48 4.93
C VAL A 94 -15.14 17.94 4.89
N GLU A 95 -14.36 17.39 3.96
CA GLU A 95 -14.19 15.95 3.79
C GLU A 95 -12.74 15.61 3.47
N VAL A 96 -12.28 14.47 3.96
CA VAL A 96 -10.91 13.94 3.72
C VAL A 96 -11.00 12.47 3.37
N GLU A 97 -10.54 12.11 2.19
CA GLU A 97 -10.38 10.73 1.74
C GLU A 97 -8.90 10.35 1.75
N GLN A 98 -8.51 9.48 2.67
CA GLN A 98 -7.15 8.95 2.69
C GLN A 98 -6.97 7.96 1.55
N TYR A 99 -6.21 8.34 0.52
CA TYR A 99 -5.95 7.50 -0.65
C TYR A 99 -4.78 6.53 -0.45
N SER A 100 -3.72 7.00 0.21
CA SER A 100 -2.54 6.19 0.54
C SER A 100 -1.96 6.56 1.92
N ILE A 101 -0.77 6.07 2.25
CA ILE A 101 -0.07 6.42 3.48
C ILE A 101 0.45 7.87 3.46
N ASP A 102 0.65 8.45 2.29
CA ASP A 102 1.24 9.78 2.06
C ASP A 102 0.37 10.73 1.25
N GLU A 103 -0.77 10.25 0.73
CA GLU A 103 -1.69 11.03 -0.11
C GLU A 103 -3.12 11.03 0.45
N ALA A 104 -3.75 12.20 0.43
CA ALA A 104 -5.16 12.36 0.77
C ALA A 104 -5.85 13.35 -0.18
N PHE A 105 -7.05 13.00 -0.62
CA PHE A 105 -7.95 13.96 -1.27
C PHE A 105 -8.71 14.73 -0.20
N ILE A 106 -8.89 16.03 -0.44
CA ILE A 106 -9.60 16.93 0.45
C ILE A 106 -10.64 17.72 -0.32
N TRP A 107 -11.77 17.98 0.33
CA TRP A 107 -12.81 18.91 -0.14
C TRP A 107 -12.75 20.15 0.74
N PRO A 108 -12.19 21.27 0.21
CA PRO A 108 -12.09 22.51 0.95
C PRO A 108 -13.46 23.06 1.34
N PRO A 109 -13.55 23.94 2.37
CA PRO A 109 -14.77 24.69 2.65
C PRO A 109 -15.26 25.49 1.44
N SER A 110 -16.56 25.79 1.41
CA SER A 110 -17.15 26.56 0.32
C SER A 110 -16.55 27.97 0.22
N VAL A 111 -16.21 28.38 -0.98
CA VAL A 111 -15.70 29.73 -1.30
C VAL A 111 -16.78 30.81 -1.11
N ALA A 112 -18.07 30.44 -1.04
CA ALA A 112 -19.18 31.39 -1.01
C ALA A 112 -19.14 32.38 0.17
N GLY A 113 -18.59 31.97 1.34
CA GLY A 113 -18.39 32.85 2.50
C GLY A 113 -17.18 33.78 2.43
N ASN A 114 -16.30 33.61 1.43
CA ASN A 114 -15.02 34.35 1.35
C ASN A 114 -14.97 35.37 0.22
N ARG A 115 -16.08 35.56 -0.52
CA ARG A 115 -16.19 36.61 -1.58
C ARG A 115 -15.99 38.02 -1.02
N GLU A 116 -16.25 38.23 0.25
CA GLU A 116 -16.03 39.52 0.93
C GLU A 116 -14.56 39.92 1.04
N GLN A 117 -13.61 38.95 0.86
CA GLN A 117 -12.17 39.22 0.91
C GLN A 117 -11.57 39.64 -0.45
N GLY A 118 -12.38 39.81 -1.51
CA GLY A 118 -11.92 40.30 -2.81
C GLY A 118 -10.99 39.37 -3.60
N LEU A 119 -10.77 38.14 -3.10
CA LEU A 119 -9.94 37.13 -3.79
C LEU A 119 -10.75 36.38 -4.85
N GLY A 120 -10.21 36.26 -6.06
CA GLY A 120 -10.76 35.38 -7.09
C GLY A 120 -10.73 33.91 -6.59
N ASN A 121 -11.61 33.06 -7.13
CA ASN A 121 -11.68 31.62 -6.73
C ASN A 121 -10.33 30.93 -6.76
N ARG A 122 -9.48 31.23 -7.77
CA ARG A 122 -8.15 30.61 -7.92
C ARG A 122 -7.19 31.03 -6.82
N ASP A 123 -7.15 32.32 -6.52
CA ASP A 123 -6.22 32.87 -5.51
C ASP A 123 -6.58 32.35 -4.11
N TRP A 124 -7.89 32.20 -3.84
CA TRP A 124 -8.35 31.59 -2.59
C TRP A 124 -7.83 30.17 -2.42
N TYR A 125 -7.90 29.31 -3.47
CA TYR A 125 -7.38 27.94 -3.40
C TYR A 125 -5.85 27.92 -3.24
N LEU A 126 -5.12 28.86 -3.85
CA LEU A 126 -3.68 28.99 -3.67
C LEU A 126 -3.34 29.31 -2.20
N GLU A 127 -3.99 30.31 -1.60
CA GLU A 127 -3.76 30.70 -0.20
C GLU A 127 -4.21 29.61 0.77
N TYR A 128 -5.35 28.98 0.53
CA TYR A 128 -5.79 27.85 1.32
C TYR A 128 -4.78 26.69 1.24
N GLY A 129 -4.27 26.33 0.08
CA GLY A 129 -3.27 25.30 -0.09
C GLY A 129 -1.96 25.63 0.63
N LYS A 130 -1.49 26.88 0.56
CA LYS A 130 -0.32 27.35 1.33
C LYS A 130 -0.55 27.21 2.83
N SER A 131 -1.73 27.60 3.32
CA SER A 131 -2.06 27.49 4.75
C SER A 131 -2.12 26.04 5.22
N VAL A 132 -2.67 25.11 4.44
CA VAL A 132 -2.69 23.68 4.73
C VAL A 132 -1.25 23.13 4.81
N ARG A 133 -0.40 23.46 3.84
CA ARG A 133 1.02 23.06 3.82
C ARG A 133 1.77 23.56 5.05
N ALA A 134 1.59 24.83 5.38
CA ALA A 134 2.24 25.45 6.54
C ALA A 134 1.84 24.74 7.84
N GLN A 135 0.56 24.41 8.01
CA GLN A 135 0.06 23.74 9.20
C GLN A 135 0.55 22.28 9.30
N VAL A 136 0.52 21.51 8.19
CA VAL A 136 1.08 20.14 8.17
C VAL A 136 2.57 20.18 8.50
N LEU A 137 3.32 21.11 7.94
CA LEU A 137 4.75 21.28 8.24
C LEU A 137 4.97 21.66 9.70
N GLN A 138 4.22 22.62 10.22
CA GLN A 138 4.36 23.11 11.61
C GLN A 138 3.99 22.02 12.64
N TRP A 139 2.90 21.29 12.45
CA TRP A 139 2.36 20.37 13.46
C TRP A 139 2.91 18.96 13.35
N VAL A 140 3.26 18.53 12.13
CA VAL A 140 3.73 17.15 11.86
C VAL A 140 5.17 17.10 11.39
N GLY A 141 5.73 18.21 10.91
CA GLY A 141 7.11 18.28 10.41
C GLY A 141 7.28 17.72 8.98
N ILE A 142 6.19 17.42 8.27
CA ILE A 142 6.24 16.80 6.94
C ILE A 142 5.97 17.87 5.86
N PRO A 143 6.94 18.14 4.96
CA PRO A 143 6.66 18.98 3.80
C PRO A 143 5.73 18.24 2.83
N CYS A 144 4.74 18.94 2.28
CA CYS A 144 3.79 18.37 1.33
C CYS A 144 3.55 19.29 0.14
N GLY A 145 3.09 18.73 -0.98
CA GLY A 145 2.55 19.46 -2.12
C GLY A 145 1.03 19.45 -2.09
N VAL A 146 0.39 20.49 -2.67
CA VAL A 146 -1.07 20.56 -2.81
C VAL A 146 -1.46 20.91 -4.23
N GLY A 147 -2.36 20.12 -4.80
CA GLY A 147 -2.89 20.37 -6.15
C GLY A 147 -4.41 20.41 -6.14
N PHE A 148 -5.03 21.45 -6.71
CA PHE A 148 -6.48 21.60 -6.81
C PHE A 148 -6.97 21.47 -8.24
N ALA A 149 -8.07 20.71 -8.44
CA ALA A 149 -8.73 20.58 -9.74
C ALA A 149 -10.20 20.15 -9.60
N LYS A 150 -10.89 20.04 -10.74
CA LYS A 150 -12.30 19.57 -10.81
C LYS A 150 -12.45 18.08 -10.51
N THR A 151 -11.42 17.27 -10.80
CA THR A 151 -11.43 15.81 -10.64
C THR A 151 -10.19 15.32 -9.93
N LYS A 152 -10.22 14.09 -9.41
CA LYS A 152 -9.09 13.45 -8.71
C LYS A 152 -7.88 13.28 -9.64
N THR A 153 -8.09 12.87 -10.89
CA THR A 153 -7.02 12.72 -11.89
C THR A 153 -6.33 14.05 -12.20
N LEU A 154 -7.10 15.10 -12.41
CA LEU A 154 -6.56 16.45 -12.63
C LEU A 154 -5.88 17.00 -11.37
N ALA A 155 -6.38 16.69 -10.16
CA ALA A 155 -5.77 17.12 -8.91
C ALA A 155 -4.39 16.46 -8.70
N LYS A 156 -4.20 15.20 -9.13
CA LYS A 156 -2.88 14.55 -9.14
C LYS A 156 -1.90 15.22 -10.09
N ILE A 157 -2.35 15.61 -11.28
CA ILE A 157 -1.52 16.36 -12.24
C ILE A 157 -1.18 17.73 -11.63
N ALA A 158 -2.16 18.43 -11.05
CA ALA A 158 -1.93 19.71 -10.38
C ALA A 158 -0.89 19.59 -9.23
N ASN A 159 -0.97 18.55 -8.41
CA ASN A 159 -0.01 18.29 -7.34
C ASN A 159 1.40 18.02 -7.90
N HIS A 160 1.51 17.24 -8.99
CA HIS A 160 2.79 16.97 -9.64
C HIS A 160 3.47 18.27 -10.14
N ILE A 161 2.69 19.20 -10.69
CA ILE A 161 3.17 20.52 -11.10
C ILE A 161 3.54 21.35 -9.87
N GLY A 162 2.65 21.41 -8.87
CA GLY A 162 2.84 22.17 -7.64
C GLY A 162 4.13 21.81 -6.90
N LYS A 163 4.49 20.53 -6.87
CA LYS A 163 5.75 20.05 -6.25
C LYS A 163 7.02 20.61 -6.89
N LYS A 164 6.94 21.10 -8.13
CA LYS A 164 8.06 21.72 -8.85
C LYS A 164 8.12 23.25 -8.66
N LEU A 165 7.06 23.84 -8.08
CA LEU A 165 6.97 25.28 -7.82
C LEU A 165 7.49 25.58 -6.40
N PRO A 166 8.05 26.78 -6.17
CA PRO A 166 8.51 27.19 -4.83
C PRO A 166 7.41 27.16 -3.78
N GLU A 167 6.20 27.60 -4.15
CA GLU A 167 5.02 27.60 -3.27
C GLU A 167 4.52 26.21 -2.93
N GLY A 168 4.82 25.19 -3.76
CA GLY A 168 4.38 23.81 -3.62
C GLY A 168 2.86 23.63 -3.73
N VAL A 169 2.16 24.60 -4.31
CA VAL A 169 0.71 24.59 -4.53
C VAL A 169 0.43 24.92 -5.99
N PHE A 170 -0.51 24.22 -6.59
CA PHE A 170 -0.98 24.53 -7.93
C PHE A 170 -2.48 24.33 -8.05
N VAL A 171 -3.14 25.27 -8.73
CA VAL A 171 -4.56 25.19 -9.05
C VAL A 171 -4.69 25.00 -10.55
N MET A 172 -5.31 23.90 -10.98
CA MET A 172 -5.55 23.60 -12.38
C MET A 172 -6.44 24.69 -12.99
N PRO A 173 -6.09 25.26 -14.14
CA PRO A 173 -6.97 26.20 -14.86
C PRO A 173 -8.24 25.49 -15.31
N ASP A 174 -9.28 26.28 -15.62
CA ASP A 174 -10.55 25.75 -16.13
C ASP A 174 -10.41 25.04 -17.47
N ASP A 175 -9.53 25.53 -18.33
CA ASP A 175 -9.05 24.84 -19.51
C ASP A 175 -7.60 24.37 -19.32
N PRO A 176 -7.37 23.07 -19.06
CA PRO A 176 -6.05 22.51 -18.87
C PRO A 176 -5.37 22.08 -20.18
N THR A 177 -5.86 22.43 -21.35
CA THR A 177 -5.45 21.91 -22.66
C THR A 177 -3.92 21.99 -22.87
N ASP A 178 -3.32 23.16 -22.61
CA ASP A 178 -1.86 23.36 -22.79
C ASP A 178 -1.01 22.50 -21.84
N ILE A 179 -1.53 22.22 -20.64
CA ILE A 179 -0.89 21.39 -19.66
C ILE A 179 -0.95 19.93 -20.10
N LEU A 180 -2.15 19.47 -20.48
CA LEU A 180 -2.38 18.09 -20.90
C LEU A 180 -1.66 17.76 -22.21
N ALA A 181 -1.47 18.72 -23.10
CA ALA A 181 -0.71 18.53 -24.35
C ALA A 181 0.78 18.28 -24.13
N LYS A 182 1.32 18.72 -23.00
CA LYS A 182 2.74 18.52 -22.62
C LYS A 182 2.96 17.29 -21.73
N LEU A 183 1.89 16.69 -21.21
CA LEU A 183 1.97 15.56 -20.29
C LEU A 183 1.89 14.25 -21.05
N PRO A 184 2.94 13.41 -21.05
CA PRO A 184 2.90 12.07 -21.65
C PRO A 184 1.85 11.17 -20.98
N THR A 185 1.27 10.22 -21.74
CA THR A 185 0.25 9.31 -21.20
C THR A 185 0.76 8.44 -20.05
N ASP A 186 2.04 8.11 -20.00
CA ASP A 186 2.66 7.30 -18.92
C ASP A 186 2.78 8.06 -17.58
N GLU A 187 2.62 9.38 -17.58
CA GLU A 187 2.54 10.21 -16.38
C GLU A 187 1.09 10.39 -15.86
N VAL A 188 0.08 9.94 -16.62
CA VAL A 188 -1.31 9.98 -16.19
C VAL A 188 -1.57 8.92 -15.12
N TRP A 189 -2.18 9.35 -14.01
CA TRP A 189 -2.53 8.44 -12.91
C TRP A 189 -3.37 7.26 -13.41
N GLY A 190 -2.94 6.04 -13.06
CA GLY A 190 -3.59 4.79 -13.45
C GLY A 190 -3.17 4.23 -14.80
N VAL A 191 -2.41 4.97 -15.61
CA VAL A 191 -1.79 4.45 -16.83
C VAL A 191 -0.52 3.67 -16.44
N GLY A 192 -0.67 2.36 -16.24
CA GLY A 192 0.44 1.48 -15.88
C GLY A 192 1.34 1.15 -17.08
N ARG A 193 2.44 0.46 -16.82
CA ARG A 193 3.54 0.20 -17.78
C ARG A 193 3.14 -0.39 -19.14
N ARG A 194 2.03 -1.11 -19.24
CA ARG A 194 1.57 -1.77 -20.47
C ARG A 194 0.66 -0.89 -21.32
N LEU A 195 -0.09 0.02 -20.69
CA LEU A 195 -1.05 0.88 -21.39
C LEU A 195 -0.39 1.89 -22.34
N PRO A 196 0.74 2.55 -22.01
CA PRO A 196 1.36 3.49 -22.92
C PRO A 196 1.74 2.86 -24.26
N LEU A 197 2.17 1.61 -24.30
CA LEU A 197 2.48 0.92 -25.56
C LEU A 197 1.23 0.75 -26.44
N LYS A 198 0.10 0.36 -25.83
CA LYS A 198 -1.18 0.22 -26.54
C LYS A 198 -1.71 1.57 -27.00
N LEU A 199 -1.63 2.62 -26.16
CA LEU A 199 -2.05 3.98 -26.50
C LEU A 199 -1.24 4.55 -27.65
N ARG A 200 0.08 4.35 -27.66
CA ARG A 200 0.95 4.78 -28.77
C ARG A 200 0.62 4.09 -30.09
N ALA A 201 0.20 2.83 -30.06
CA ALA A 201 -0.24 2.13 -31.28
C ALA A 201 -1.49 2.81 -31.90
N GLU A 202 -2.34 3.42 -31.06
CA GLU A 202 -3.51 4.19 -31.47
C GLU A 202 -3.22 5.70 -31.63
N ARG A 203 -1.94 6.09 -31.70
CA ARG A 203 -1.47 7.48 -31.82
C ARG A 203 -1.88 8.41 -30.67
N ILE A 204 -2.12 7.87 -29.48
CA ILE A 204 -2.40 8.60 -28.25
C ILE A 204 -1.10 8.71 -27.44
N PHE A 205 -0.46 9.88 -27.47
CA PHE A 205 0.86 10.12 -26.86
C PHE A 205 0.78 10.96 -25.60
N THR A 206 -0.19 11.89 -25.54
CA THR A 206 -0.33 12.85 -24.44
C THR A 206 -1.63 12.66 -23.67
N ALA A 207 -1.70 13.25 -22.48
CA ALA A 207 -2.93 13.30 -21.71
C ALA A 207 -4.06 14.03 -22.44
N LYS A 208 -3.71 15.02 -23.32
CA LYS A 208 -4.68 15.69 -24.19
C LYS A 208 -5.23 14.71 -25.22
N ASP A 209 -4.38 13.94 -25.90
CA ASP A 209 -4.84 12.95 -26.89
C ASP A 209 -5.78 11.94 -26.23
N LEU A 210 -5.45 11.47 -25.00
CA LEU A 210 -6.30 10.55 -24.25
C LEU A 210 -7.64 11.19 -23.85
N ARG A 211 -7.64 12.48 -23.45
CA ARG A 211 -8.84 13.23 -23.13
C ARG A 211 -9.78 13.33 -24.34
N ASP A 212 -9.22 13.63 -25.51
CA ASP A 212 -9.96 13.96 -26.74
C ASP A 212 -10.31 12.69 -27.55
N ALA A 213 -9.75 11.53 -27.22
CA ALA A 213 -10.01 10.28 -27.92
C ALA A 213 -11.48 9.81 -27.77
N PRO A 214 -12.05 9.15 -28.80
CA PRO A 214 -13.40 8.56 -28.73
C PRO A 214 -13.51 7.50 -27.62
N ASP A 215 -14.65 7.45 -26.94
CA ASP A 215 -14.90 6.56 -25.80
C ASP A 215 -14.74 5.08 -26.16
N ASP A 216 -15.22 4.67 -27.32
CA ASP A 216 -15.11 3.29 -27.79
C ASP A 216 -13.66 2.86 -28.00
N LEU A 217 -12.82 3.74 -28.56
CA LEU A 217 -11.40 3.50 -28.71
C LEU A 217 -10.72 3.39 -27.35
N VAL A 218 -10.97 4.34 -26.44
CA VAL A 218 -10.39 4.32 -25.09
C VAL A 218 -10.78 3.05 -24.34
N ARG A 219 -12.06 2.65 -24.43
CA ARG A 219 -12.59 1.44 -23.81
C ARG A 219 -11.95 0.17 -24.38
N SER A 220 -11.74 0.09 -25.69
CA SER A 220 -11.09 -1.08 -26.34
C SER A 220 -9.65 -1.25 -25.92
N VAL A 221 -8.91 -0.17 -25.70
CA VAL A 221 -7.48 -0.18 -25.31
C VAL A 221 -7.27 -0.55 -23.85
N GLY A 222 -8.08 0.00 -22.93
CA GLY A 222 -7.82 -0.11 -21.49
C GLY A 222 -9.04 -0.38 -20.61
N GLY A 223 -10.18 -0.71 -21.22
CA GLY A 223 -11.42 -1.03 -20.50
C GLY A 223 -12.06 0.19 -19.82
N VAL A 224 -13.03 -0.09 -18.95
CA VAL A 224 -13.78 0.94 -18.21
C VAL A 224 -12.87 1.82 -17.33
N THR A 225 -11.79 1.29 -16.83
CA THR A 225 -10.85 2.03 -15.97
C THR A 225 -10.18 3.15 -16.74
N LEU A 226 -9.69 2.87 -17.96
CA LEU A 226 -9.07 3.90 -18.80
C LEU A 226 -10.08 4.93 -19.27
N LEU A 227 -11.31 4.50 -19.60
CA LEU A 227 -12.41 5.40 -19.96
C LEU A 227 -12.73 6.37 -18.82
N ARG A 228 -12.84 5.90 -17.58
CA ARG A 228 -13.03 6.79 -16.41
C ARG A 228 -11.92 7.83 -16.28
N MET A 229 -10.67 7.45 -16.54
CA MET A 229 -9.55 8.41 -16.54
C MET A 229 -9.68 9.46 -17.62
N ALA A 230 -10.02 9.07 -18.86
CA ALA A 230 -10.27 10.02 -19.94
C ALA A 230 -11.42 10.97 -19.60
N THR A 231 -12.50 10.47 -19.00
CA THR A 231 -13.64 11.27 -18.55
C THR A 231 -13.22 12.27 -17.45
N GLU A 232 -12.38 11.85 -16.50
CA GLU A 232 -11.84 12.78 -15.49
C GLU A 232 -10.90 13.82 -16.07
N LEU A 233 -10.12 13.51 -17.11
CA LEU A 233 -9.31 14.50 -17.84
C LEU A 233 -10.18 15.54 -18.56
N ARG A 234 -11.44 15.20 -18.92
CA ARG A 234 -12.47 16.12 -19.46
C ARG A 234 -13.12 17.00 -18.38
N GLY A 235 -12.76 16.78 -17.10
CA GLY A 235 -13.30 17.54 -15.98
C GLY A 235 -14.59 16.97 -15.38
N VAL A 236 -15.01 15.77 -15.78
CA VAL A 236 -16.19 15.06 -15.23
C VAL A 236 -15.75 14.08 -14.16
N PRO A 237 -16.16 14.24 -12.90
CA PRO A 237 -15.78 13.34 -11.82
C PRO A 237 -16.37 11.94 -12.00
N CYS A 238 -15.51 10.91 -11.97
CA CYS A 238 -15.92 9.50 -12.14
C CYS A 238 -15.40 8.59 -11.02
N ASN A 239 -14.43 9.05 -10.23
CA ASN A 239 -13.78 8.26 -9.16
C ASN A 239 -14.24 8.74 -7.77
N GLN A 240 -15.48 9.21 -7.65
CA GLN A 240 -16.00 9.73 -6.36
C GLN A 240 -16.45 8.62 -5.41
N ASP A 241 -16.79 7.44 -5.93
CA ASP A 241 -17.55 6.42 -5.18
C ASP A 241 -16.72 5.18 -4.80
N ARG A 242 -15.47 5.33 -4.42
CA ARG A 242 -14.88 4.25 -3.61
C ARG A 242 -15.37 4.43 -2.18
N ASP A 243 -16.41 3.71 -1.85
CA ASP A 243 -16.81 3.51 -0.48
C ASP A 243 -15.71 2.71 0.25
N TYR A 244 -14.76 3.43 0.87
CA TYR A 244 -13.71 2.81 1.68
C TYR A 244 -14.25 2.23 2.98
N SER A 245 -15.54 2.46 3.30
CA SER A 245 -16.28 1.83 4.38
C SER A 245 -16.90 0.51 3.96
N ALA A 246 -16.93 0.21 2.65
CA ALA A 246 -17.46 -1.06 2.16
C ALA A 246 -16.64 -2.24 2.69
N ASP A 247 -17.34 -3.30 2.99
CA ASP A 247 -16.73 -4.55 3.43
C ASP A 247 -15.75 -5.06 2.37
N PRO A 248 -14.58 -5.57 2.76
CA PRO A 248 -13.62 -6.08 1.80
C PRO A 248 -14.11 -7.38 1.14
N ASP A 249 -13.91 -7.53 -0.17
CA ASP A 249 -14.21 -8.78 -0.90
C ASP A 249 -13.25 -9.91 -0.51
N SER A 250 -12.07 -9.57 -0.01
CA SER A 250 -11.06 -10.53 0.43
C SER A 250 -10.13 -9.94 1.49
N VAL A 251 -9.59 -10.80 2.35
CA VAL A 251 -8.56 -10.42 3.34
C VAL A 251 -7.30 -11.24 3.11
N SER A 252 -6.18 -10.56 2.93
CA SER A 252 -4.90 -11.23 2.66
C SER A 252 -3.80 -10.87 3.65
N CYS A 253 -2.89 -11.83 3.83
CA CYS A 253 -1.61 -11.62 4.49
C CYS A 253 -0.51 -12.40 3.76
N SER A 254 0.53 -11.71 3.32
CA SER A 254 1.68 -12.35 2.68
C SER A 254 2.96 -11.58 2.95
N ARG A 255 4.10 -12.27 2.97
CA ARG A 255 5.40 -11.62 3.10
C ARG A 255 6.49 -12.35 2.31
N SER A 256 7.39 -11.57 1.74
CA SER A 256 8.67 -12.09 1.29
C SER A 256 9.55 -12.38 2.50
N PHE A 257 10.23 -13.50 2.49
CA PHE A 257 11.09 -13.94 3.58
C PHE A 257 12.40 -13.16 3.62
N GLY A 258 12.94 -12.94 4.81
CA GLY A 258 14.26 -12.37 5.01
C GLY A 258 15.37 -13.32 4.56
N GLU A 259 15.17 -14.61 4.79
CA GLU A 259 16.00 -15.70 4.29
C GLU A 259 15.12 -16.73 3.59
N GLN A 260 15.68 -17.37 2.57
CA GLN A 260 14.97 -18.45 1.89
C GLN A 260 14.86 -19.64 2.83
N ILE A 261 13.68 -20.22 2.92
CA ILE A 261 13.43 -21.42 3.72
C ILE A 261 13.33 -22.65 2.85
N THR A 262 13.74 -23.80 3.42
CA THR A 262 13.83 -25.08 2.69
C THR A 262 13.15 -26.23 3.44
N THR A 263 12.61 -25.97 4.64
CA THR A 263 11.96 -26.97 5.48
C THR A 263 10.44 -26.80 5.49
N MET A 264 9.75 -27.92 5.63
CA MET A 264 8.29 -27.96 5.77
C MET A 264 7.85 -27.17 7.01
N ASP A 265 8.51 -27.38 8.15
CA ASP A 265 8.15 -26.76 9.42
C ASP A 265 8.20 -25.22 9.34
N ALA A 266 9.28 -24.66 8.77
CA ALA A 266 9.38 -23.22 8.60
C ALA A 266 8.33 -22.66 7.63
N LEU A 267 7.93 -23.43 6.60
CA LEU A 267 6.85 -23.05 5.70
C LEU A 267 5.50 -23.08 6.43
N MET A 268 5.21 -24.12 7.18
CA MET A 268 4.00 -24.26 8.02
C MET A 268 3.91 -23.12 9.02
N GLU A 269 4.98 -22.84 9.75
CA GLU A 269 5.08 -21.75 10.72
C GLU A 269 4.76 -20.39 10.07
N SER A 270 5.33 -20.10 8.89
CA SER A 270 5.07 -18.85 8.17
C SER A 270 3.60 -18.71 7.77
N ILE A 271 3.00 -19.79 7.27
CA ILE A 271 1.60 -19.80 6.84
C ILE A 271 0.66 -19.68 8.05
N ALA A 272 0.95 -20.38 9.15
CA ALA A 272 0.17 -20.26 10.39
C ALA A 272 0.17 -18.83 10.93
N SER A 273 1.34 -18.18 10.94
CA SER A 273 1.46 -16.80 11.38
C SER A 273 0.69 -15.83 10.45
N PHE A 274 0.75 -16.01 9.13
CA PHE A 274 -0.01 -15.17 8.20
C PHE A 274 -1.52 -15.43 8.28
N THR A 275 -1.92 -16.68 8.54
CA THR A 275 -3.31 -17.05 8.82
C THR A 275 -3.83 -16.33 10.06
N ALA A 276 -3.09 -16.36 11.17
CA ALA A 276 -3.46 -15.67 12.41
C ALA A 276 -3.59 -14.14 12.21
N GLN A 277 -2.64 -13.53 11.48
CA GLN A 277 -2.70 -12.11 11.16
C GLN A 277 -3.88 -11.74 10.25
N ALA A 278 -4.21 -12.57 9.27
CA ALA A 278 -5.35 -12.37 8.40
C ALA A 278 -6.68 -12.59 9.14
N ALA A 279 -6.78 -13.62 10.00
CA ALA A 279 -7.94 -13.88 10.85
C ALA A 279 -8.22 -12.72 11.83
N THR A 280 -7.17 -12.11 12.41
CA THR A 280 -7.32 -10.89 13.23
C THR A 280 -7.90 -9.73 12.41
N LYS A 281 -7.53 -9.59 11.12
CA LYS A 281 -8.15 -8.58 10.25
C LYS A 281 -9.62 -8.90 9.97
N LEU A 282 -9.98 -10.17 9.69
CA LEU A 282 -11.37 -10.59 9.52
C LEU A 282 -12.22 -10.20 10.73
N ARG A 283 -11.79 -10.56 11.93
CA ARG A 283 -12.49 -10.23 13.18
C ARG A 283 -12.68 -8.73 13.39
N ARG A 284 -11.68 -7.90 13.01
CA ARG A 284 -11.77 -6.42 13.07
C ARG A 284 -12.85 -5.85 12.16
N HIS A 285 -13.10 -6.51 11.03
CA HIS A 285 -14.19 -6.15 10.10
C HIS A 285 -15.52 -6.83 10.45
N GLY A 286 -15.57 -7.68 11.49
CA GLY A 286 -16.76 -8.44 11.83
C GLY A 286 -17.14 -9.45 10.73
N MET A 287 -16.15 -10.04 10.06
CA MET A 287 -16.34 -10.93 8.92
C MET A 287 -15.91 -12.36 9.23
N LEU A 288 -16.56 -13.32 8.59
CA LEU A 288 -16.22 -14.74 8.53
C LEU A 288 -15.73 -15.06 7.11
N ALA A 289 -14.90 -16.08 6.94
CA ALA A 289 -14.45 -16.55 5.64
C ALA A 289 -14.97 -17.97 5.38
N THR A 290 -15.40 -18.25 4.15
CA THR A 290 -15.82 -19.59 3.70
C THR A 290 -14.64 -20.43 3.22
N GLY A 291 -13.51 -19.80 2.88
CA GLY A 291 -12.31 -20.49 2.44
C GLY A 291 -11.10 -19.57 2.28
N CYS A 292 -10.02 -20.17 1.84
CA CYS A 292 -8.80 -19.43 1.56
C CYS A 292 -7.97 -20.05 0.44
N ASN A 293 -7.20 -19.20 -0.25
CA ASN A 293 -6.12 -19.62 -1.12
C ASN A 293 -4.80 -19.49 -0.36
N VAL A 294 -4.05 -20.57 -0.28
CA VAL A 294 -2.70 -20.63 0.31
C VAL A 294 -1.69 -20.72 -0.82
N TYR A 295 -0.62 -19.95 -0.76
CA TYR A 295 0.41 -19.99 -1.78
C TYR A 295 1.81 -19.77 -1.23
N ALA A 296 2.78 -20.29 -1.96
CA ALA A 296 4.20 -20.03 -1.75
C ALA A 296 4.90 -19.75 -3.08
N GLN A 297 5.96 -18.95 -3.03
CA GLN A 297 6.79 -18.64 -4.17
C GLN A 297 8.18 -19.23 -3.97
N VAL A 298 8.60 -20.01 -4.95
CA VAL A 298 9.92 -20.65 -4.99
C VAL A 298 10.87 -19.83 -5.86
N ALA A 299 12.10 -19.64 -5.40
CA ALA A 299 13.18 -19.16 -6.26
C ALA A 299 13.66 -20.33 -7.11
N VAL A 300 13.39 -20.31 -8.41
CA VAL A 300 13.84 -21.36 -9.32
C VAL A 300 14.98 -20.84 -10.21
N PRO A 301 16.18 -21.37 -10.07
CA PRO A 301 17.08 -21.47 -11.21
C PRO A 301 16.73 -22.76 -11.96
N GLY A 302 15.99 -22.67 -13.07
CA GLY A 302 16.01 -23.67 -14.15
C GLY A 302 15.52 -25.10 -13.92
N MET A 303 14.97 -25.50 -12.77
CA MET A 303 14.92 -26.92 -12.42
C MET A 303 13.54 -27.55 -12.16
N PHE A 304 12.46 -26.79 -12.11
CA PHE A 304 11.11 -27.38 -11.90
C PHE A 304 10.16 -26.97 -13.02
N LYS A 305 9.97 -27.84 -13.99
CA LYS A 305 8.83 -27.77 -14.90
C LYS A 305 7.61 -28.26 -14.12
N VAL A 306 6.73 -27.33 -13.72
CA VAL A 306 5.40 -27.67 -13.19
C VAL A 306 4.58 -28.27 -14.33
N SER A 307 3.91 -29.38 -14.09
CA SER A 307 2.99 -29.94 -15.07
C SER A 307 1.90 -28.92 -15.41
N PRO A 308 1.38 -28.91 -16.67
CA PRO A 308 0.31 -27.98 -17.07
C PRO A 308 -0.94 -28.06 -16.20
N GLU A 309 -1.21 -29.21 -15.58
CA GLU A 309 -2.36 -29.50 -14.73
C GLU A 309 -2.30 -28.82 -13.36
N GLN A 310 -1.11 -28.42 -12.89
CA GLN A 310 -0.89 -27.70 -11.62
C GLN A 310 -0.79 -26.17 -11.80
N ARG A 311 -1.03 -25.68 -13.03
CA ARG A 311 -1.09 -24.25 -13.30
C ARG A 311 -2.54 -23.80 -13.17
N GLU A 312 -2.92 -23.29 -11.99
CA GLU A 312 -4.18 -22.57 -11.89
C GLU A 312 -4.22 -21.35 -12.82
N PRO A 313 -5.38 -21.06 -13.42
CA PRO A 313 -5.55 -19.89 -14.27
C PRO A 313 -5.32 -18.63 -13.44
N ARG A 314 -4.55 -17.70 -13.99
CA ARG A 314 -4.22 -16.41 -13.40
C ARG A 314 -5.47 -15.60 -13.13
N SER A 315 -6.03 -15.73 -11.93
CA SER A 315 -6.98 -14.76 -11.43
C SER A 315 -6.23 -13.54 -10.90
N GLY A 316 -6.41 -12.39 -11.55
CA GLY A 316 -6.22 -11.04 -11.05
C GLY A 316 -4.88 -10.72 -10.37
N GLY A 317 -3.89 -10.41 -11.13
CA GLY A 317 -2.70 -9.62 -11.00
C GLY A 317 -2.28 -8.97 -9.70
N TYR A 318 -1.17 -9.41 -9.17
CA TYR A 318 -0.13 -8.56 -8.61
C TYR A 318 1.21 -9.02 -9.20
N GLN A 319 1.62 -8.41 -10.30
CA GLN A 319 3.00 -8.54 -10.78
C GLN A 319 3.85 -7.55 -9.98
N GLY A 320 4.49 -8.04 -8.93
CA GLY A 320 5.53 -7.31 -8.19
C GLY A 320 6.71 -6.97 -9.11
N CYS A 321 7.23 -5.77 -8.96
CA CYS A 321 8.47 -5.31 -9.56
C CYS A 321 9.62 -6.24 -9.18
N GLY A 322 10.21 -6.93 -10.15
CA GLY A 322 11.38 -7.77 -9.91
C GLY A 322 11.91 -8.31 -11.23
N GLY A 323 13.07 -7.84 -11.63
CA GLY A 323 13.73 -8.30 -12.84
C GLY A 323 14.02 -9.80 -12.81
N GLY A 324 13.84 -10.44 -13.92
CA GLY A 324 14.61 -11.57 -14.47
C GLY A 324 14.75 -12.87 -13.68
N TRP A 325 13.88 -13.18 -12.70
CA TRP A 325 13.90 -14.47 -12.01
C TRP A 325 12.68 -15.28 -12.42
N ASP A 326 12.91 -16.47 -12.94
CA ASP A 326 11.87 -17.45 -13.20
C ASP A 326 11.34 -17.95 -11.84
N SER A 327 10.23 -17.38 -11.35
CA SER A 327 9.63 -17.71 -10.08
C SER A 327 8.33 -18.47 -10.29
N SER A 328 8.27 -19.70 -9.78
CA SER A 328 7.05 -20.51 -9.78
C SER A 328 6.25 -20.25 -8.50
N PHE A 329 4.95 -20.00 -8.65
CA PHE A 329 4.00 -19.98 -7.56
C PHE A 329 3.35 -21.36 -7.45
N TYR A 330 3.31 -21.89 -6.23
CA TYR A 330 2.54 -23.07 -5.84
C TYR A 330 1.42 -22.62 -4.93
N GLY A 331 0.25 -23.23 -5.03
CA GLY A 331 -0.87 -22.88 -4.19
C GLY A 331 -1.93 -23.97 -4.20
N TYR A 332 -2.81 -23.92 -3.21
CA TYR A 332 -4.00 -24.74 -3.10
C TYR A 332 -5.12 -23.93 -2.43
N THR A 333 -6.36 -24.39 -2.66
CA THR A 333 -7.55 -23.78 -2.11
C THR A 333 -8.08 -24.66 -0.97
N VAL A 334 -8.44 -24.05 0.14
CA VAL A 334 -9.10 -24.69 1.28
C VAL A 334 -10.49 -24.10 1.42
N THR A 335 -11.50 -24.95 1.43
CA THR A 335 -12.88 -24.57 1.80
C THR A 335 -13.11 -24.99 3.24
N PHE A 336 -13.64 -24.11 4.06
CA PHE A 336 -13.98 -24.42 5.43
C PHE A 336 -15.36 -25.06 5.50
N PRO A 337 -15.57 -26.05 6.39
CA PRO A 337 -16.87 -26.71 6.54
C PRO A 337 -18.02 -25.71 6.86
N GLU A 338 -17.66 -24.62 7.56
CA GLU A 338 -18.54 -23.50 7.87
C GLU A 338 -17.77 -22.19 7.81
N PRO A 339 -18.44 -21.06 7.49
CA PRO A 339 -17.82 -19.74 7.59
C PRO A 339 -17.23 -19.52 8.99
N THR A 340 -15.97 -19.15 9.06
CA THR A 340 -15.25 -19.06 10.34
C THR A 340 -14.27 -17.88 10.39
N ASP A 341 -13.99 -17.38 11.60
CA ASP A 341 -12.90 -16.44 11.94
C ASP A 341 -11.95 -17.06 12.98
N ALA A 342 -12.17 -18.32 13.34
CA ALA A 342 -11.41 -19.05 14.36
C ALA A 342 -10.05 -19.49 13.80
N THR A 343 -8.99 -18.86 14.25
CA THR A 343 -7.61 -19.09 13.76
C THR A 343 -7.20 -20.56 13.83
N ASN A 344 -7.54 -21.30 14.89
CA ASN A 344 -7.16 -22.71 15.03
C ASN A 344 -7.86 -23.62 14.00
N VAL A 345 -9.12 -23.32 13.67
CA VAL A 345 -9.87 -24.08 12.65
C VAL A 345 -9.21 -23.85 11.29
N MET A 346 -8.95 -22.58 10.95
CA MET A 346 -8.29 -22.20 9.71
C MET A 346 -6.91 -22.85 9.56
N VAL A 347 -6.04 -22.72 10.59
CA VAL A 347 -4.68 -23.29 10.58
C VAL A 347 -4.73 -24.81 10.44
N ARG A 348 -5.62 -25.51 11.13
CA ARG A 348 -5.76 -26.97 11.02
C ARG A 348 -6.13 -27.37 9.59
N ALA A 349 -7.20 -26.80 9.02
CA ALA A 349 -7.64 -27.09 7.66
C ALA A 349 -6.58 -26.83 6.60
N ILE A 350 -5.77 -25.78 6.80
CA ILE A 350 -4.65 -25.45 5.93
C ILE A 350 -3.54 -26.48 6.05
N HIS A 351 -3.16 -26.88 7.29
CA HIS A 351 -2.07 -27.81 7.54
C HIS A 351 -2.35 -29.21 6.99
N GLU A 352 -3.60 -29.65 6.97
CA GLU A 352 -3.99 -30.95 6.40
C GLU A 352 -3.61 -31.10 4.93
N GLN A 353 -3.52 -30.00 4.18
CA GLN A 353 -3.22 -29.98 2.74
C GLN A 353 -1.84 -29.44 2.40
N ILE A 354 -1.03 -29.01 3.39
CA ILE A 354 0.24 -28.31 3.14
C ILE A 354 1.27 -29.15 2.41
N GLY A 355 1.15 -30.48 2.48
CA GLY A 355 2.02 -31.40 1.74
C GLY A 355 2.03 -31.15 0.23
N SER A 356 0.92 -30.68 -0.33
CA SER A 356 0.81 -30.32 -1.75
C SER A 356 1.61 -29.06 -2.13
N LEU A 357 1.92 -28.20 -1.16
CA LEU A 357 2.69 -26.99 -1.36
C LEU A 357 4.19 -27.19 -1.23
N PHE A 358 4.60 -28.24 -0.49
CA PHE A 358 6.00 -28.47 -0.19
C PHE A 358 6.70 -29.35 -1.23
N VAL A 359 7.74 -28.78 -1.83
CA VAL A 359 8.64 -29.49 -2.76
C VAL A 359 10.01 -29.63 -2.07
N LYS A 360 10.45 -30.87 -1.87
CA LYS A 360 11.75 -31.16 -1.25
C LYS A 360 12.89 -30.53 -2.06
N GLY A 361 13.78 -29.81 -1.38
CA GLY A 361 14.91 -29.13 -1.99
C GLY A 361 14.57 -27.75 -2.62
N ALA A 362 13.30 -27.36 -2.66
CA ALA A 362 12.92 -26.02 -3.12
C ALA A 362 13.33 -24.94 -2.10
N LYS A 363 13.68 -23.76 -2.61
CA LYS A 363 14.01 -22.58 -1.81
C LYS A 363 12.84 -21.59 -1.87
N TYR A 364 12.05 -21.52 -0.81
CA TYR A 364 10.90 -20.63 -0.70
C TYR A 364 11.35 -19.23 -0.32
N ARG A 365 10.83 -18.21 -1.01
CA ARG A 365 11.13 -16.80 -0.76
C ARG A 365 9.94 -15.96 -0.33
N LYS A 366 8.72 -16.49 -0.45
CA LYS A 366 7.48 -15.83 -0.06
C LYS A 366 6.40 -16.88 0.21
N SER A 367 5.53 -16.60 1.17
CA SER A 367 4.25 -17.29 1.31
C SER A 367 3.14 -16.31 1.63
N GLY A 368 1.91 -16.75 1.52
CA GLY A 368 0.75 -15.95 1.86
C GLY A 368 -0.55 -16.71 1.83
N ILE A 369 -1.57 -16.04 2.36
CA ILE A 369 -2.95 -16.50 2.41
C ILE A 369 -3.88 -15.38 1.93
N VAL A 370 -4.96 -15.77 1.26
CA VAL A 370 -6.07 -14.89 0.85
C VAL A 370 -7.37 -15.55 1.25
N PHE A 371 -8.08 -14.98 2.21
CA PHE A 371 -9.44 -15.39 2.56
C PHE A 371 -10.43 -14.81 1.55
N PHE A 372 -11.40 -15.63 1.15
CA PHE A 372 -12.48 -15.28 0.23
C PHE A 372 -13.84 -15.77 0.75
N GLY A 373 -14.93 -15.42 0.03
CA GLY A 373 -16.28 -15.73 0.45
C GLY A 373 -16.56 -15.12 1.82
N LEU A 374 -16.37 -13.80 1.92
CA LEU A 374 -16.49 -13.10 3.20
C LEU A 374 -17.97 -12.82 3.50
N GLU A 375 -18.39 -13.15 4.73
CA GLU A 375 -19.75 -12.97 5.23
C GLU A 375 -19.72 -12.19 6.54
N LYS A 376 -20.74 -11.34 6.77
CA LYS A 376 -20.86 -10.64 8.07
C LYS A 376 -21.23 -11.60 9.19
N VAL A 377 -20.61 -11.39 10.35
CA VAL A 377 -21.03 -12.06 11.59
C VAL A 377 -22.49 -11.70 11.87
N GLY A 378 -23.35 -12.73 11.96
CA GLY A 378 -24.79 -12.55 12.17
C GLY A 378 -25.63 -12.47 10.90
N ALA A 379 -25.06 -12.57 9.70
CA ALA A 379 -25.81 -12.89 8.51
C ALA A 379 -26.53 -14.24 8.70
N ALA A 380 -27.75 -14.36 8.18
CA ALA A 380 -28.56 -15.57 8.35
C ALA A 380 -27.85 -16.77 7.68
N TYR A 381 -27.05 -17.48 8.45
CA TYR A 381 -26.46 -18.74 8.04
C TYR A 381 -27.41 -19.87 8.48
N GLN A 382 -27.89 -20.64 7.52
CA GLN A 382 -28.60 -21.85 7.81
C GLN A 382 -27.57 -22.88 8.27
N ALA A 383 -27.43 -22.99 9.60
CA ALA A 383 -26.60 -24.03 10.19
C ALA A 383 -27.04 -25.40 9.71
N ASP A 384 -26.09 -26.28 9.41
CA ASP A 384 -26.38 -27.68 9.19
C ASP A 384 -27.18 -28.21 10.42
N LEU A 385 -28.31 -28.85 10.15
CA LEU A 385 -29.23 -29.37 11.19
C LEU A 385 -28.51 -30.32 12.17
N PHE A 386 -27.36 -30.88 11.77
CA PHE A 386 -26.57 -31.86 12.50
C PHE A 386 -25.25 -31.29 13.05
N ALA A 387 -25.01 -29.96 12.93
CA ALA A 387 -23.79 -29.35 13.42
C ALA A 387 -23.77 -29.27 14.96
N PRO A 388 -22.68 -29.72 15.64
CA PRO A 388 -22.58 -29.63 17.10
C PRO A 388 -22.64 -28.19 17.61
N ALA A 389 -23.38 -27.99 18.71
CA ALA A 389 -23.56 -26.65 19.34
C ALA A 389 -22.29 -25.99 19.91
N GLU A 390 -21.15 -26.68 19.92
CA GLU A 390 -19.89 -26.24 20.53
C GLU A 390 -19.18 -25.03 19.86
N LYS A 391 -19.67 -24.55 18.73
CA LYS A 391 -18.91 -23.63 17.86
C LYS A 391 -18.90 -22.15 18.27
N ARG A 392 -19.86 -21.71 19.09
CA ARG A 392 -19.93 -20.28 19.51
C ARG A 392 -18.93 -19.87 20.58
N GLU A 393 -18.38 -20.79 21.35
CA GLU A 393 -17.41 -20.48 22.41
C GLU A 393 -16.01 -20.13 21.91
N LYS A 394 -15.61 -20.71 20.77
CA LYS A 394 -14.25 -20.50 20.22
C LYS A 394 -14.00 -19.07 19.72
N SER A 395 -15.04 -18.37 19.26
CA SER A 395 -14.97 -16.95 18.88
C SER A 395 -14.58 -16.05 20.06
N LYS A 396 -15.08 -16.30 21.27
CA LYS A 396 -14.77 -15.54 22.49
C LYS A 396 -13.28 -15.59 22.86
N LEU A 397 -12.63 -16.74 22.65
CA LEU A 397 -11.20 -16.91 22.91
C LEU A 397 -10.36 -15.95 22.05
N TYR A 398 -10.64 -15.87 20.74
CA TYR A 398 -9.85 -15.01 19.84
C TYR A 398 -10.13 -13.53 20.04
N VAL A 399 -11.34 -13.15 20.43
CA VAL A 399 -11.65 -11.78 20.86
C VAL A 399 -10.81 -11.41 22.09
N ALA A 400 -10.69 -12.31 23.06
CA ALA A 400 -9.85 -12.10 24.24
C ALA A 400 -8.35 -12.00 23.88
N ILE A 401 -7.85 -12.88 23.00
CA ILE A 401 -6.46 -12.84 22.51
C ILE A 401 -6.20 -11.52 21.76
N ASP A 402 -7.10 -11.11 20.87
CA ASP A 402 -6.96 -9.85 20.15
C ASP A 402 -6.95 -8.65 21.10
N ALA A 403 -7.82 -8.62 22.12
CA ALA A 403 -7.84 -7.59 23.14
C ALA A 403 -6.54 -7.54 23.97
N LEU A 404 -5.99 -8.69 24.34
CA LEU A 404 -4.70 -8.78 25.02
C LEU A 404 -3.56 -8.25 24.12
N ASN A 405 -3.56 -8.60 22.85
CA ASN A 405 -2.55 -8.11 21.91
C ASN A 405 -2.67 -6.61 21.60
N VAL A 406 -3.86 -6.02 21.73
CA VAL A 406 -4.04 -4.56 21.70
C VAL A 406 -3.43 -3.90 22.94
N ARG A 407 -3.65 -4.49 24.12
CA ARG A 407 -3.21 -3.93 25.43
C ARG A 407 -1.72 -4.14 25.68
N LEU A 408 -1.19 -5.33 25.39
CA LEU A 408 0.18 -5.75 25.72
C LEU A 408 1.18 -5.53 24.58
N GLY A 409 0.67 -5.22 23.40
CA GLY A 409 1.45 -5.13 22.17
C GLY A 409 1.22 -6.31 21.23
N LYS A 410 1.35 -6.05 19.94
CA LYS A 410 1.07 -6.99 18.85
C LYS A 410 1.93 -8.26 18.96
N GLY A 411 1.26 -9.44 18.91
CA GLY A 411 1.92 -10.74 18.90
C GLY A 411 2.52 -11.16 20.24
N LYS A 412 2.01 -10.66 21.36
CA LYS A 412 2.40 -11.09 22.71
C LYS A 412 1.69 -12.39 23.11
N VAL A 413 0.46 -12.56 22.68
CA VAL A 413 -0.30 -13.81 22.82
C VAL A 413 -0.54 -14.39 21.43
N PHE A 414 -0.06 -15.60 21.17
CA PHE A 414 -0.12 -16.23 19.85
C PHE A 414 -0.23 -17.75 19.97
N SER A 415 -0.59 -18.41 18.88
CA SER A 415 -0.66 -19.87 18.82
C SER A 415 0.75 -20.48 18.68
N ALA A 416 1.03 -21.59 19.36
CA ALA A 416 2.29 -22.30 19.20
C ALA A 416 2.57 -22.74 17.74
N ALA A 417 1.54 -22.91 16.92
CA ALA A 417 1.68 -23.18 15.48
C ALA A 417 2.36 -22.04 14.70
N GLU A 418 2.41 -20.82 15.26
CA GLU A 418 3.09 -19.68 14.65
C GLU A 418 4.61 -19.68 14.91
N GLY A 419 5.12 -20.68 15.65
CA GLY A 419 6.52 -20.81 16.04
C GLY A 419 6.89 -20.00 17.30
N VAL A 420 7.93 -20.45 17.99
CA VAL A 420 8.45 -19.80 19.19
C VAL A 420 9.84 -19.24 18.89
N GLY A 421 10.04 -17.96 19.15
CA GLY A 421 11.32 -17.29 18.94
C GLY A 421 11.39 -16.46 17.64
N LYS A 422 12.61 -16.22 17.14
CA LYS A 422 12.80 -15.44 15.91
C LYS A 422 12.79 -16.38 14.71
N PRO A 423 11.75 -16.34 13.86
CA PRO A 423 11.64 -17.26 12.75
C PRO A 423 12.68 -16.98 11.63
N ALA A 424 13.14 -18.03 10.94
CA ALA A 424 14.09 -17.91 9.83
C ALA A 424 13.53 -17.04 8.69
N TRP A 425 12.21 -17.08 8.48
CA TRP A 425 11.51 -16.30 7.48
C TRP A 425 11.26 -14.83 7.88
N ALA A 426 11.64 -14.42 9.11
CA ALA A 426 11.42 -13.04 9.57
C ALA A 426 12.02 -12.02 8.59
N MET A 427 11.31 -10.91 8.43
CA MET A 427 11.75 -9.83 7.57
C MET A 427 13.07 -9.22 8.07
N LYS A 428 14.06 -9.08 7.18
CA LYS A 428 15.29 -8.36 7.47
C LYS A 428 15.04 -6.87 7.52
N ARG A 429 15.46 -6.22 8.62
CA ARG A 429 15.42 -4.77 8.84
C ARG A 429 16.69 -4.37 9.60
N SER A 430 17.84 -4.44 8.92
CA SER A 430 19.14 -4.24 9.57
C SER A 430 19.44 -2.77 9.92
N LYS A 431 18.67 -1.83 9.33
CA LYS A 431 18.84 -0.39 9.46
C LYS A 431 17.56 0.30 9.97
N LEU A 432 16.77 -0.42 10.79
CA LEU A 432 15.52 0.09 11.34
C LEU A 432 15.79 1.24 12.31
N SER A 433 15.15 2.37 12.12
CA SER A 433 15.11 3.48 13.04
C SER A 433 14.27 3.15 14.29
N LYS A 434 14.44 3.92 15.37
CA LYS A 434 13.64 3.75 16.58
C LYS A 434 12.15 3.99 16.29
N ARG A 435 11.29 3.16 16.88
CA ARG A 435 9.83 3.30 16.83
C ARG A 435 9.32 4.18 17.97
N ALA A 436 9.94 5.34 18.13
CA ALA A 436 9.76 6.22 19.29
C ALA A 436 8.31 6.73 19.49
N THR A 437 7.46 6.68 18.46
CA THR A 437 6.05 7.07 18.55
C THR A 437 5.10 5.92 18.87
N THR A 438 5.58 4.68 18.83
CA THR A 438 4.73 3.47 18.96
C THR A 438 5.32 2.41 19.89
N ASN A 439 6.51 2.62 20.45
CA ASN A 439 7.17 1.73 21.40
C ASN A 439 7.85 2.54 22.51
N TRP A 440 7.39 2.37 23.77
CA TRP A 440 7.91 3.04 24.94
C TRP A 440 9.39 2.79 25.20
N ASP A 441 9.88 1.58 24.93
CA ASP A 441 11.27 1.19 25.15
C ASP A 441 12.25 1.84 24.17
N GLU A 442 11.70 2.44 23.10
CA GLU A 442 12.49 3.07 22.02
C GLU A 442 12.38 4.61 22.03
N LEU A 443 11.86 5.21 23.10
CA LEU A 443 11.78 6.67 23.23
C LEU A 443 13.15 7.33 23.06
N LEU A 444 13.12 8.54 22.48
CA LEU A 444 14.32 9.35 22.33
C LEU A 444 14.74 9.89 23.70
N THR A 445 15.98 9.65 24.08
CA THR A 445 16.57 10.18 25.31
C THR A 445 17.09 11.60 25.03
N VAL A 446 16.57 12.58 25.74
CA VAL A 446 17.09 13.94 25.75
C VAL A 446 18.29 13.97 26.70
N ARG A 447 19.42 14.44 26.22
CA ARG A 447 20.63 14.68 27.03
C ARG A 447 20.90 16.16 27.10
#